data_4dca25a58ebdaf6ac2cb34dfcc1b918d
#
_entry.id   4dca25a58ebdaf6ac2cb34dfcc1b918d
#
_cell.length_a   1.000
_cell.length_b   1.000
_cell.length_c   1.000
_cell.angle_alpha   90.00
_cell.angle_beta   90.00
_cell.angle_gamma   90.00
#
_symmetry.space_group_name_H-M   'P 1'
#
loop_
_entity.id
_entity.type
_entity.pdbx_description
1 polymer ?
#
loop_
_entity_poly.entity_id
_entity_poly.type
_entity_poly.pdbx_seq_one_letter_code
_entity_poly.pdbx_strand_id
1 'polypeptide(L)'
;MEQISSRTIYTNPWMRLREDTVRRADGSVGIYGVLDKVDWALVIPFDGTGFHLVEQFRYPLGMRCWEFPAGTPAQGTAPPPIELAHNELREETGLRAERMTPLGALATAPALTAQRGHCFLATGLTPGEPDREHEEQDMRTAWFSRAQVESMILRGEIIDAHAVAAYGLLLMHERGLGPN
;
A
#
# COMPACT_ATOMS: atom_id res chain seq x y z
N MET A 1 27.62 -0.47 3.70
CA MET A 1 27.69 -1.81 3.04
C MET A 1 27.93 -1.61 1.58
N GLU A 2 28.78 -2.42 0.96
CA GLU A 2 29.11 -2.43 -0.47
C GLU A 2 28.65 -3.76 -1.07
N GLN A 3 27.92 -3.71 -2.18
CA GLN A 3 27.53 -4.92 -2.91
C GLN A 3 28.73 -5.44 -3.72
N ILE A 4 29.11 -6.69 -3.50
CA ILE A 4 30.20 -7.37 -4.22
C ILE A 4 29.64 -8.14 -5.42
N SER A 5 28.57 -8.88 -5.23
CA SER A 5 27.87 -9.66 -6.26
C SER A 5 26.41 -9.82 -5.93
N SER A 6 25.61 -10.24 -6.91
CA SER A 6 24.19 -10.52 -6.76
C SER A 6 23.80 -11.74 -7.57
N ARG A 7 22.88 -12.55 -7.05
CA ARG A 7 22.25 -13.64 -7.80
C ARG A 7 20.75 -13.65 -7.56
N THR A 8 19.97 -13.88 -8.62
CA THR A 8 18.53 -14.10 -8.50
C THR A 8 18.27 -15.49 -7.92
N ILE A 9 17.44 -15.54 -6.87
CA ILE A 9 17.01 -16.78 -6.23
C ILE A 9 15.66 -17.24 -6.77
N TYR A 10 14.72 -16.28 -6.94
CA TYR A 10 13.36 -16.54 -7.43
C TYR A 10 12.83 -15.31 -8.14
N THR A 11 12.02 -15.50 -9.17
CA THR A 11 11.32 -14.42 -9.87
C THR A 11 9.94 -14.86 -10.34
N ASN A 12 8.99 -13.96 -10.30
CA ASN A 12 7.66 -14.07 -10.90
C ASN A 12 7.21 -12.67 -11.41
N PRO A 13 5.99 -12.51 -11.98
CA PRO A 13 5.54 -11.21 -12.48
C PRO A 13 5.48 -10.08 -11.45
N TRP A 14 5.36 -10.38 -10.16
CA TRP A 14 5.15 -9.40 -9.09
C TRP A 14 6.38 -9.11 -8.24
N MET A 15 7.41 -10.00 -8.27
CA MET A 15 8.61 -9.83 -7.44
C MET A 15 9.82 -10.57 -7.97
N ARG A 16 11.00 -10.09 -7.55
CA ARG A 16 12.27 -10.81 -7.70
C ARG A 16 12.98 -10.89 -6.34
N LEU A 17 13.23 -12.10 -5.86
CA LEU A 17 14.10 -12.33 -4.72
C LEU A 17 15.53 -12.51 -5.21
N ARG A 18 16.46 -11.71 -4.70
CA ARG A 18 17.89 -11.84 -4.95
C ARG A 18 18.68 -11.97 -3.65
N GLU A 19 19.82 -12.61 -3.73
CA GLU A 19 20.81 -12.66 -2.67
C GLU A 19 22.05 -11.91 -3.12
N ASP A 20 22.45 -10.95 -2.30
CA ASP A 20 23.66 -10.14 -2.52
C ASP A 20 24.77 -10.61 -1.58
N THR A 21 25.98 -10.76 -2.12
CA THR A 21 27.18 -10.79 -1.29
C THR A 21 27.57 -9.35 -0.98
N VAL A 22 27.71 -9.03 0.28
CA VAL A 22 27.99 -7.66 0.74
C VAL A 22 29.24 -7.60 1.61
N ARG A 23 30.01 -6.52 1.46
CA ARG A 23 31.14 -6.15 2.35
C ARG A 23 30.66 -5.15 3.40
N ARG A 24 30.88 -5.44 4.66
CA ARG A 24 30.57 -4.56 5.78
C ARG A 24 31.69 -3.53 5.99
N ALA A 25 31.44 -2.52 6.82
CA ALA A 25 32.40 -1.46 7.12
C ALA A 25 33.69 -1.97 7.80
N ASP A 26 33.59 -3.07 8.53
CA ASP A 26 34.73 -3.74 9.18
C ASP A 26 35.54 -4.67 8.24
N GLY A 27 35.15 -4.71 6.92
CA GLY A 27 35.77 -5.56 5.90
C GLY A 27 35.22 -6.98 5.84
N SER A 28 34.39 -7.41 6.79
CA SER A 28 33.78 -8.74 6.78
C SER A 28 32.80 -8.91 5.61
N VAL A 29 32.73 -10.12 5.08
CA VAL A 29 31.82 -10.47 3.98
C VAL A 29 30.63 -11.24 4.54
N GLY A 30 29.45 -10.99 3.99
CA GLY A 30 28.22 -11.68 4.36
C GLY A 30 27.21 -11.67 3.21
N ILE A 31 26.02 -12.23 3.47
CA ILE A 31 24.92 -12.26 2.51
C ILE A 31 23.80 -11.30 2.95
N TYR A 32 23.02 -10.81 1.99
CA TYR A 32 21.82 -10.01 2.20
C TYR A 32 20.72 -10.45 1.23
N GLY A 33 19.57 -10.86 1.77
CA GLY A 33 18.39 -11.15 0.96
C GLY A 33 17.64 -9.85 0.64
N VAL A 34 17.35 -9.62 -0.64
CA VAL A 34 16.63 -8.42 -1.10
C VAL A 34 15.44 -8.82 -1.95
N LEU A 35 14.28 -8.25 -1.65
CA LEU A 35 13.07 -8.40 -2.43
C LEU A 35 12.86 -7.15 -3.30
N ASP A 36 13.05 -7.31 -4.61
CA ASP A 36 12.75 -6.25 -5.58
C ASP A 36 11.27 -6.33 -5.96
N LYS A 37 10.53 -5.26 -5.70
CA LYS A 37 9.13 -5.05 -6.09
C LYS A 37 8.97 -3.63 -6.61
N VAL A 38 8.00 -3.42 -7.47
CA VAL A 38 7.58 -2.07 -7.87
C VAL A 38 6.83 -1.38 -6.73
N ASP A 39 6.83 -0.05 -6.74
CA ASP A 39 6.10 0.74 -5.76
C ASP A 39 4.60 0.50 -5.84
N TRP A 40 3.90 0.71 -4.73
CA TRP A 40 2.46 0.57 -4.60
C TRP A 40 1.80 1.92 -4.26
N ALA A 41 0.49 2.00 -4.46
CA ALA A 41 -0.31 3.12 -4.01
C ALA A 41 -1.39 2.68 -3.03
N LEU A 42 -1.71 3.53 -2.06
CA LEU A 42 -2.81 3.37 -1.12
C LEU A 42 -3.65 4.64 -1.13
N VAL A 43 -4.96 4.46 -1.13
CA VAL A 43 -5.93 5.54 -1.16
C VAL A 43 -6.77 5.52 0.10
N ILE A 44 -6.93 6.68 0.74
CA ILE A 44 -7.90 6.89 1.82
C ILE A 44 -9.13 7.59 1.22
N PRO A 45 -10.21 6.87 0.90
CA PRO A 45 -11.43 7.44 0.36
C PRO A 45 -12.26 8.05 1.48
N PHE A 46 -12.32 9.38 1.53
CA PHE A 46 -13.01 10.15 2.57
C PHE A 46 -14.15 10.98 1.98
N ASP A 47 -15.37 10.80 2.46
CA ASP A 47 -16.57 11.49 1.99
C ASP A 47 -16.93 12.77 2.78
N GLY A 48 -16.08 13.15 3.74
CA GLY A 48 -16.31 14.26 4.67
C GLY A 48 -16.82 13.81 6.03
N THR A 49 -17.31 12.58 6.17
CA THR A 49 -17.90 12.04 7.42
C THR A 49 -17.26 10.70 7.83
N GLY A 50 -16.79 9.92 6.87
CA GLY A 50 -16.18 8.61 7.10
C GLY A 50 -15.40 8.13 5.89
N PHE A 51 -15.04 6.87 5.92
CA PHE A 51 -14.10 6.25 4.99
C PHE A 51 -14.72 5.01 4.34
N HIS A 52 -14.38 4.77 3.09
CA HIS A 52 -14.67 3.51 2.41
C HIS A 52 -13.45 2.59 2.54
N LEU A 53 -13.67 1.41 3.07
CA LEU A 53 -12.66 0.36 3.24
C LEU A 53 -13.02 -0.84 2.37
N VAL A 54 -12.02 -1.67 2.10
CA VAL A 54 -12.16 -2.96 1.46
C VAL A 54 -11.81 -4.07 2.45
N GLU A 55 -12.49 -5.21 2.33
CA GLU A 55 -12.18 -6.42 3.08
C GLU A 55 -11.78 -7.52 2.10
N GLN A 56 -10.59 -8.07 2.27
CA GLN A 56 -10.09 -9.15 1.44
C GLN A 56 -9.42 -10.25 2.26
N PHE A 57 -9.31 -11.45 1.68
CA PHE A 57 -8.59 -12.56 2.30
C PHE A 57 -7.08 -12.42 2.03
N ARG A 58 -6.31 -12.23 3.09
CA ARG A 58 -4.84 -12.18 3.00
C ARG A 58 -4.26 -13.56 3.23
N TYR A 59 -3.95 -14.27 2.13
CA TYR A 59 -3.45 -15.64 2.14
C TYR A 59 -2.30 -15.90 3.14
N PRO A 60 -1.25 -15.04 3.24
CA PRO A 60 -0.17 -15.26 4.20
C PRO A 60 -0.60 -15.16 5.66
N LEU A 61 -1.67 -14.43 5.94
CA LEU A 61 -2.24 -14.25 7.28
C LEU A 61 -3.31 -15.31 7.58
N GLY A 62 -3.86 -15.99 6.57
CA GLY A 62 -4.93 -16.95 6.70
C GLY A 62 -6.26 -16.36 7.20
N MET A 63 -6.47 -15.06 7.03
CA MET A 63 -7.65 -14.36 7.53
C MET A 63 -8.09 -13.22 6.60
N ARG A 64 -9.32 -12.75 6.78
CA ARG A 64 -9.82 -11.53 6.14
C ARG A 64 -9.43 -10.31 6.97
N CYS A 65 -9.05 -9.23 6.26
CA CYS A 65 -8.63 -7.97 6.88
C CYS A 65 -9.37 -6.81 6.22
N TRP A 66 -9.74 -5.82 7.02
CA TRP A 66 -10.17 -4.52 6.54
C TRP A 66 -8.95 -3.64 6.26
N GLU A 67 -8.94 -2.99 5.11
CA GLU A 67 -7.83 -2.19 4.62
C GLU A 67 -8.34 -0.97 3.85
N PHE A 68 -7.49 0.02 3.63
CA PHE A 68 -7.73 1.03 2.60
C PHE A 68 -7.40 0.44 1.23
N PRO A 69 -8.13 0.83 0.16
CA PRO A 69 -7.82 0.41 -1.21
C PRO A 69 -6.34 0.61 -1.55
N ALA A 70 -5.68 -0.44 -2.04
CA ALA A 70 -4.25 -0.38 -2.32
C ALA A 70 -3.77 -1.51 -3.23
N GLY A 71 -2.92 -1.19 -4.18
CA GLY A 71 -2.34 -2.22 -5.04
C GLY A 71 -0.93 -1.95 -5.51
N THR A 72 -0.35 -3.01 -6.06
CA THR A 72 1.01 -3.04 -6.62
C THR A 72 0.93 -3.56 -8.05
N PRO A 73 1.29 -2.78 -9.07
CA PRO A 73 1.24 -3.25 -10.44
C PRO A 73 2.28 -4.35 -10.71
N ALA A 74 2.07 -5.13 -11.76
CA ALA A 74 3.07 -6.08 -12.22
C ALA A 74 4.37 -5.37 -12.63
N GLN A 75 5.50 -6.08 -12.54
CA GLN A 75 6.81 -5.53 -12.90
C GLN A 75 6.83 -5.06 -14.35
N GLY A 76 7.38 -3.85 -14.58
CA GLY A 76 7.50 -3.25 -15.91
C GLY A 76 6.26 -2.50 -16.40
N THR A 77 5.17 -2.43 -15.63
CA THR A 77 3.91 -1.77 -16.02
C THR A 77 3.50 -0.64 -15.07
N ALA A 78 4.39 -0.20 -14.18
CA ALA A 78 4.08 0.78 -13.15
C ALA A 78 3.70 2.16 -13.75
N PRO A 79 2.43 2.59 -13.63
CA PRO A 79 2.04 3.96 -13.96
C PRO A 79 2.58 4.93 -12.89
N PRO A 80 2.50 6.25 -13.12
CA PRO A 80 2.72 7.23 -12.06
C PRO A 80 1.88 6.92 -10.82
N PRO A 81 2.40 7.11 -9.59
CA PRO A 81 1.70 6.70 -8.36
C PRO A 81 0.28 7.26 -8.21
N ILE A 82 0.03 8.49 -8.69
CA ILE A 82 -1.30 9.09 -8.64
C ILE A 82 -2.29 8.42 -9.60
N GLU A 83 -1.82 7.96 -10.75
CA GLU A 83 -2.67 7.21 -11.71
C GLU A 83 -2.97 5.82 -11.15
N LEU A 84 -1.98 5.16 -10.52
CA LEU A 84 -2.18 3.91 -9.81
C LEU A 84 -3.24 4.09 -8.71
N ALA A 85 -3.15 5.15 -7.91
CA ALA A 85 -4.12 5.44 -6.87
C ALA A 85 -5.55 5.62 -7.40
N HIS A 86 -5.73 6.29 -8.54
CA HIS A 86 -7.04 6.41 -9.19
C HIS A 86 -7.56 5.06 -9.70
N ASN A 87 -6.69 4.22 -10.24
CA ASN A 87 -7.05 2.90 -10.72
C ASN A 87 -7.50 2.00 -9.57
N GLU A 88 -6.70 1.89 -8.50
CA GLU A 88 -7.02 1.07 -7.32
C GLU A 88 -8.35 1.50 -6.68
N LEU A 89 -8.56 2.81 -6.51
CA LEU A 89 -9.83 3.31 -5.98
C LEU A 89 -11.02 2.84 -6.84
N ARG A 90 -10.90 2.95 -8.16
CA ARG A 90 -11.96 2.55 -9.11
C ARG A 90 -12.14 1.03 -9.13
N GLU A 91 -11.07 0.29 -9.22
CA GLU A 91 -11.08 -1.17 -9.40
C GLU A 91 -11.63 -1.88 -8.18
N GLU A 92 -11.13 -1.56 -7.01
CA GLU A 92 -11.55 -2.22 -5.77
C GLU A 92 -12.92 -1.74 -5.25
N THR A 93 -13.24 -0.44 -5.38
CA THR A 93 -14.42 0.15 -4.74
C THR A 93 -15.50 0.64 -5.70
N GLY A 94 -15.18 0.85 -6.97
CA GLY A 94 -16.03 1.55 -7.93
C GLY A 94 -16.06 3.07 -7.77
N LEU A 95 -15.45 3.63 -6.72
CA LEU A 95 -15.45 5.07 -6.46
C LEU A 95 -14.50 5.81 -7.41
N ARG A 96 -14.87 7.04 -7.70
CA ARG A 96 -14.00 8.02 -8.38
C ARG A 96 -13.88 9.25 -7.50
N ALA A 97 -12.68 9.85 -7.49
CA ALA A 97 -12.39 11.04 -6.70
C ALA A 97 -12.26 12.28 -7.59
N GLU A 98 -12.88 13.38 -7.20
CA GLU A 98 -12.65 14.69 -7.81
C GLU A 98 -11.22 15.19 -7.52
N ARG A 99 -10.73 14.90 -6.29
CA ARG A 99 -9.40 15.31 -5.85
C ARG A 99 -8.65 14.14 -5.23
N MET A 100 -7.39 13.98 -5.66
CA MET A 100 -6.43 13.03 -5.11
C MET A 100 -5.25 13.81 -4.53
N THR A 101 -5.15 13.88 -3.20
CA THR A 101 -4.15 14.68 -2.48
C THR A 101 -3.04 13.76 -1.97
N PRO A 102 -1.75 13.97 -2.34
CA PRO A 102 -0.65 13.20 -1.78
C PRO A 102 -0.51 13.46 -0.27
N LEU A 103 -0.41 12.39 0.52
CA LEU A 103 -0.15 12.45 1.96
C LEU A 103 1.32 12.18 2.29
N GLY A 104 2.01 11.43 1.46
CA GLY A 104 3.41 11.08 1.66
C GLY A 104 3.77 9.72 1.07
N ALA A 105 5.02 9.30 1.29
CA ALA A 105 5.52 8.00 0.88
C ALA A 105 6.13 7.24 2.06
N LEU A 106 5.89 5.94 2.11
CA LEU A 106 6.33 5.03 3.16
C LEU A 106 7.32 4.00 2.59
N ALA A 107 8.33 3.62 3.37
CA ALA A 107 9.15 2.46 3.06
C ALA A 107 8.44 1.21 3.58
N THR A 108 8.13 0.26 2.71
CA THR A 108 7.37 -0.96 3.03
C THR A 108 8.05 -1.81 4.09
N ALA A 109 9.29 -2.21 3.83
CA ALA A 109 10.11 -3.01 4.75
C ALA A 109 11.59 -2.72 4.47
N PRO A 110 12.17 -1.62 5.02
CA PRO A 110 13.48 -1.11 4.62
C PRO A 110 14.64 -2.07 4.86
N ALA A 111 14.45 -3.10 5.69
CA ALA A 111 15.44 -4.17 5.88
C ALA A 111 15.37 -5.27 4.82
N LEU A 112 14.35 -5.28 3.96
CA LEU A 112 14.10 -6.35 2.98
C LEU A 112 13.99 -5.83 1.56
N THR A 113 13.40 -4.65 1.37
CA THR A 113 13.07 -4.10 0.05
C THR A 113 13.25 -2.59 0.00
N ALA A 114 13.53 -2.07 -1.18
CA ALA A 114 13.53 -0.64 -1.46
C ALA A 114 12.13 -0.12 -1.86
N GLN A 115 11.13 -1.01 -1.96
CA GLN A 115 9.76 -0.69 -2.35
C GLN A 115 9.18 0.44 -1.49
N ARG A 116 8.53 1.39 -2.13
CA ARG A 116 7.81 2.48 -1.49
C ARG A 116 6.32 2.37 -1.73
N GLY A 117 5.56 2.85 -0.77
CA GLY A 117 4.13 3.04 -0.88
C GLY A 117 3.77 4.51 -0.90
N HIS A 118 2.99 4.92 -1.88
CA HIS A 118 2.53 6.29 -2.05
C HIS A 118 1.11 6.40 -1.51
N CYS A 119 0.91 7.21 -0.46
CA CYS A 119 -0.38 7.36 0.22
C CYS A 119 -1.10 8.62 -0.26
N PHE A 120 -2.39 8.48 -0.54
CA PHE A 120 -3.24 9.55 -1.05
C PHE A 120 -4.54 9.67 -0.25
N LEU A 121 -5.05 10.89 -0.13
CA LEU A 121 -6.41 11.18 0.31
C LEU A 121 -7.28 11.45 -0.92
N ALA A 122 -8.36 10.70 -1.07
CA ALA A 122 -9.37 10.87 -2.11
C ALA A 122 -10.61 11.57 -1.54
N THR A 123 -11.02 12.68 -2.15
CA THR A 123 -12.21 13.45 -1.77
C THR A 123 -13.06 13.80 -2.98
N GLY A 124 -14.34 14.26 -2.74
CA GLY A 124 -15.29 14.48 -3.81
C GLY A 124 -15.67 13.17 -4.49
N LEU A 125 -15.99 12.16 -3.66
CA LEU A 125 -16.23 10.79 -4.13
C LEU A 125 -17.55 10.68 -4.89
N THR A 126 -17.51 10.03 -6.05
CA THR A 126 -18.69 9.64 -6.83
C THR A 126 -18.72 8.13 -7.00
N PRO A 127 -19.90 7.48 -6.79
CA PRO A 127 -20.03 6.04 -6.94
C PRO A 127 -20.01 5.61 -8.40
N GLY A 128 -19.59 4.36 -8.64
CA GLY A 128 -19.61 3.64 -9.89
C GLY A 128 -19.49 2.15 -9.63
N GLU A 129 -19.38 1.36 -10.68
CA GLU A 129 -19.17 -0.09 -10.55
C GLU A 129 -17.68 -0.39 -10.35
N PRO A 130 -17.32 -1.31 -9.44
CA PRO A 130 -15.97 -1.82 -9.30
C PRO A 130 -15.56 -2.67 -10.51
N ASP A 131 -14.26 -2.71 -10.80
CA ASP A 131 -13.67 -3.47 -11.92
C ASP A 131 -12.51 -4.31 -11.38
N ARG A 132 -12.86 -5.23 -10.47
CA ARG A 132 -11.92 -6.01 -9.67
C ARG A 132 -11.16 -7.03 -10.51
N GLU A 133 -9.89 -7.20 -10.20
CA GLU A 133 -9.07 -8.27 -10.74
C GLU A 133 -9.64 -9.66 -10.37
N HIS A 134 -9.14 -10.71 -11.03
CA HIS A 134 -9.66 -12.07 -10.82
C HIS A 134 -9.46 -12.55 -9.37
N GLU A 135 -8.36 -12.16 -8.76
CA GLU A 135 -7.99 -12.50 -7.39
C GLU A 135 -8.79 -11.73 -6.33
N GLU A 136 -9.50 -10.67 -6.74
CA GLU A 136 -10.23 -9.74 -5.86
C GLU A 136 -11.76 -9.91 -5.91
N GLN A 137 -12.26 -10.91 -6.63
CA GLN A 137 -13.70 -11.09 -6.87
C GLN A 137 -14.51 -11.29 -5.57
N ASP A 138 -13.89 -11.78 -4.48
CA ASP A 138 -14.52 -11.97 -3.18
C ASP A 138 -14.34 -10.78 -2.22
N MET A 139 -13.69 -9.70 -2.69
CA MET A 139 -13.50 -8.46 -1.94
C MET A 139 -14.84 -7.79 -1.62
N ARG A 140 -14.95 -7.23 -0.43
CA ARG A 140 -16.13 -6.48 0.02
C ARG A 140 -15.75 -5.04 0.27
N THR A 141 -16.66 -4.13 -0.01
CA THR A 141 -16.50 -2.70 0.29
C THR A 141 -17.54 -2.28 1.31
N ALA A 142 -17.14 -1.49 2.30
CA ALA A 142 -18.06 -0.90 3.27
C ALA A 142 -17.58 0.48 3.72
N TRP A 143 -18.56 1.29 4.16
CA TRP A 143 -18.33 2.58 4.74
C TRP A 143 -18.26 2.49 6.27
N PHE A 144 -17.34 3.25 6.87
CA PHE A 144 -17.14 3.33 8.32
C PHE A 144 -16.92 4.78 8.74
N SER A 145 -17.55 5.19 9.83
CA SER A 145 -17.25 6.48 10.46
C SER A 145 -15.80 6.50 10.98
N ARG A 146 -15.25 7.69 11.18
CA ARG A 146 -13.91 7.87 11.75
C ARG A 146 -13.73 7.10 13.06
N ALA A 147 -14.69 7.23 13.98
CA ALA A 147 -14.63 6.55 15.27
C ALA A 147 -14.63 5.00 15.14
N GLN A 148 -15.34 4.47 14.12
CA GLN A 148 -15.31 3.05 13.83
C GLN A 148 -13.93 2.62 13.31
N VAL A 149 -13.36 3.35 12.35
CA VAL A 149 -12.02 3.05 11.81
C VAL A 149 -10.96 3.08 12.92
N GLU A 150 -10.95 4.09 13.77
CA GLU A 150 -10.04 4.19 14.92
C GLU A 150 -10.24 3.02 15.90
N SER A 151 -11.46 2.66 16.18
CA SER A 151 -11.79 1.49 17.00
C SER A 151 -11.33 0.17 16.36
N MET A 152 -11.49 0.00 15.04
CA MET A 152 -11.04 -1.17 14.28
C MET A 152 -9.53 -1.32 14.30
N ILE A 153 -8.78 -0.21 14.21
CA ILE A 153 -7.32 -0.21 14.38
C ILE A 153 -6.94 -0.70 15.78
N LEU A 154 -7.57 -0.13 16.83
CA LEU A 154 -7.27 -0.48 18.21
C LEU A 154 -7.64 -1.94 18.56
N ARG A 155 -8.67 -2.50 17.93
CA ARG A 155 -9.07 -3.91 18.14
C ARG A 155 -8.34 -4.90 17.22
N GLY A 156 -7.50 -4.44 16.31
CA GLY A 156 -6.77 -5.29 15.35
C GLY A 156 -7.67 -5.89 14.26
N GLU A 157 -8.72 -5.21 13.87
CA GLU A 157 -9.53 -5.51 12.68
C GLU A 157 -8.91 -4.90 11.42
N ILE A 158 -8.23 -3.75 11.59
CA ILE A 158 -7.31 -3.15 10.62
C ILE A 158 -5.90 -3.40 11.16
N ILE A 159 -5.23 -4.43 10.65
CA ILE A 159 -3.90 -4.85 11.10
C ILE A 159 -2.79 -4.54 10.11
N ASP A 160 -3.15 -4.13 8.89
CA ASP A 160 -2.18 -3.74 7.89
C ASP A 160 -1.40 -2.50 8.35
N ALA A 161 -0.09 -2.65 8.50
CA ALA A 161 0.79 -1.58 8.96
C ALA A 161 0.77 -0.35 8.03
N HIS A 162 0.54 -0.55 6.72
CA HIS A 162 0.49 0.54 5.75
C HIS A 162 -0.81 1.34 5.90
N ALA A 163 -1.95 0.67 6.13
CA ALA A 163 -3.23 1.31 6.41
C ALA A 163 -3.15 2.17 7.69
N VAL A 164 -2.56 1.63 8.77
CA VAL A 164 -2.36 2.36 10.02
C VAL A 164 -1.42 3.55 9.85
N ALA A 165 -0.30 3.37 9.13
CA ALA A 165 0.65 4.45 8.87
C ALA A 165 0.06 5.53 7.96
N ALA A 166 -0.69 5.16 6.91
CA ALA A 166 -1.39 6.09 6.03
C ALA A 166 -2.45 6.90 6.80
N TYR A 167 -3.18 6.26 7.72
CA TYR A 167 -4.09 6.96 8.61
C TYR A 167 -3.35 7.97 9.52
N GLY A 168 -2.16 7.62 9.99
CA GLY A 168 -1.28 8.56 10.71
C GLY A 168 -0.87 9.76 9.86
N LEU A 169 -0.54 9.57 8.56
CA LEU A 169 -0.26 10.67 7.63
C LEU A 169 -1.49 11.56 7.41
N LEU A 170 -2.69 10.99 7.31
CA LEU A 170 -3.94 11.75 7.23
C LEU A 170 -4.11 12.65 8.45
N LEU A 171 -3.93 12.14 9.66
CA LEU A 171 -4.05 12.93 10.89
C LEU A 171 -3.03 14.09 10.95
N MET A 172 -1.83 13.90 10.41
CA MET A 172 -0.82 14.97 10.28
C MET A 172 -1.26 16.02 9.25
N HIS A 173 -1.75 15.56 8.10
CA HIS A 173 -2.26 16.44 7.04
C HIS A 173 -3.41 17.33 7.54
N GLU A 174 -4.38 16.78 8.28
CA GLU A 174 -5.51 17.53 8.86
C GLU A 174 -5.07 18.59 9.87
N ARG A 175 -3.89 18.42 10.48
CA ARG A 175 -3.27 19.42 11.37
C ARG A 175 -2.47 20.48 10.61
N GLY A 176 -2.50 20.47 9.29
CA GLY A 176 -1.70 21.37 8.44
C GLY A 176 -0.22 20.99 8.35
N LEU A 177 0.14 19.78 8.77
CA LEU A 177 1.48 19.21 8.67
C LEU A 177 1.52 18.26 7.46
N GLY A 178 1.62 18.82 6.27
CA GLY A 178 1.72 18.03 5.04
C GLY A 178 3.11 18.11 4.41
N PRO A 179 3.42 17.24 3.42
CA PRO A 179 4.63 17.42 2.64
C PRO A 179 4.58 18.76 1.91
N ASN A 180 5.70 19.51 1.98
CA ASN A 180 5.91 20.77 1.24
C ASN A 180 6.00 20.51 -0.26
#